data_1e42aec797b90f6eba61c2eb1adf64e2
#
_entry.id   1e42aec797b90f6eba61c2eb1adf64e2
#
_cell.length_a   1.000
_cell.length_b   1.000
_cell.length_c   1.000
_cell.angle_alpha   90.00
_cell.angle_beta   90.00
_cell.angle_gamma   90.00
#
_symmetry.space_group_name_H-M   'P 1'
#
loop_
_entity.id
_entity.type
_entity.pdbx_description
1 polymer ?
#
loop_
_entity_poly.entity_id
_entity_poly.type
_entity_poly.pdbx_seq_one_letter_code
_entity_poly.pdbx_strand_id
1 'polypeptide(L)' 'MNVSMNDIPPVMTRKEAQEILKVSKNTILELLQNGYLSSFTIKGRYKITREALMDFIEKSVYYS' A
#
# COMPACT_ATOMS: atom_id res chain seq x y z
N MET A 1 11.23 13.62 3.77
CA MET A 1 10.75 13.15 5.08
C MET A 1 10.81 11.63 5.10
N ASN A 2 11.45 11.09 6.10
CA ASN A 2 11.55 9.64 6.23
C ASN A 2 10.35 9.10 7.00
N VAL A 3 9.71 8.10 6.42
CA VAL A 3 8.59 7.42 7.07
C VAL A 3 9.15 6.17 7.73
N SER A 4 9.10 6.12 9.04
CA SER A 4 9.56 4.96 9.78
C SER A 4 8.43 3.94 9.89
N MET A 5 8.80 2.70 10.23
CA MET A 5 7.82 1.64 10.45
C MET A 5 6.80 2.02 11.52
N ASN A 6 7.22 2.80 12.51
CA ASN A 6 6.35 3.23 13.61
C ASN A 6 5.31 4.26 13.17
N ASP A 7 5.55 4.95 12.06
CA ASP A 7 4.63 5.96 11.55
C ASP A 7 3.58 5.38 10.62
N ILE A 8 3.71 4.10 10.26
CA ILE A 8 2.78 3.42 9.37
C ILE A 8 1.78 2.63 10.21
N PRO A 9 0.46 2.86 10.04
CA PRO A 9 -0.54 2.08 10.78
C PRO A 9 -0.41 0.58 10.51
N PRO A 10 -0.72 -0.29 11.49
CA PRO A 10 -0.70 -1.75 11.26
C PRO A 10 -1.63 -2.19 10.13
N VAL A 11 -2.76 -1.53 9.99
CA VAL A 11 -3.72 -1.74 8.89
C VAL A 11 -4.13 -0.35 8.41
N MET A 12 -4.15 -0.17 7.11
CA MET A 12 -4.46 1.13 6.53
C MET A 12 -5.51 1.02 5.44
N THR A 13 -6.15 2.16 5.16
CA THR A 13 -7.10 2.28 4.06
C THR A 13 -6.34 2.45 2.73
N ARG A 14 -7.08 2.28 1.62
CA ARG A 14 -6.52 2.56 0.30
C ARG A 14 -5.95 3.98 0.23
N LYS A 15 -6.68 4.95 0.78
CA LYS A 15 -6.26 6.36 0.75
C LYS A 15 -4.96 6.57 1.53
N GLU A 16 -4.84 5.94 2.69
CA GLU A 16 -3.62 6.04 3.48
C GLU A 16 -2.42 5.44 2.75
N ALA A 17 -2.59 4.27 2.15
CA ALA A 17 -1.52 3.65 1.37
C ALA A 17 -1.14 4.52 0.17
N GLN A 18 -2.14 5.11 -0.49
CA GLN A 18 -1.93 6.02 -1.61
C GLN A 18 -1.06 7.22 -1.21
N GLU A 19 -1.34 7.79 -0.05
CA GLU A 19 -0.59 8.95 0.44
C GLU A 19 0.84 8.57 0.81
N ILE A 20 1.02 7.41 1.43
CA ILE A 20 2.36 6.93 1.81
C ILE A 20 3.21 6.68 0.58
N LEU A 21 2.65 6.03 -0.44
CA LEU A 21 3.36 5.74 -1.68
C LEU A 21 3.45 6.95 -2.62
N LYS A 22 2.68 7.99 -2.34
CA LYS A 22 2.64 9.23 -3.13
C LYS A 22 2.29 8.97 -4.60
N VAL A 23 1.27 8.16 -4.81
CA VAL A 23 0.76 7.83 -6.15
C VAL A 23 -0.66 8.35 -6.32
N SER A 24 -1.15 8.37 -7.57
CA SER A 24 -2.51 8.77 -7.85
C SER A 24 -3.51 7.69 -7.43
N LYS A 25 -4.78 8.09 -7.34
CA LYS A 25 -5.86 7.16 -7.03
C LYS A 25 -5.92 6.04 -8.07
N ASN A 26 -5.78 6.38 -9.33
CA ASN A 26 -5.82 5.38 -10.41
C ASN A 26 -4.68 4.37 -10.27
N THR A 27 -3.50 4.85 -9.93
CA THR A 27 -2.34 3.98 -9.76
C THR A 27 -2.52 3.02 -8.59
N ILE A 28 -2.96 3.53 -7.43
CA ILE A 28 -3.14 2.65 -6.27
C ILE A 28 -4.22 1.60 -6.53
N LEU A 29 -5.31 1.97 -7.20
CA LEU A 29 -6.36 1.03 -7.54
C LEU A 29 -5.86 -0.05 -8.49
N GLU A 30 -5.04 0.33 -9.48
CA GLU A 30 -4.42 -0.61 -10.39
C GLU A 30 -3.53 -1.61 -9.65
N LEU A 31 -2.71 -1.13 -8.72
CA LEU A 31 -1.85 -2.00 -7.92
C LEU A 31 -2.66 -3.00 -7.10
N LEU A 32 -3.76 -2.56 -6.52
CA LEU A 32 -4.61 -3.40 -5.70
C LEU A 32 -5.41 -4.40 -6.54
N GLN A 33 -5.99 -3.95 -7.64
CA GLN A 33 -6.82 -4.79 -8.51
C GLN A 33 -6.01 -5.87 -9.21
N ASN A 34 -4.76 -5.58 -9.55
CA ASN A 34 -3.88 -6.53 -10.23
C ASN A 34 -3.09 -7.40 -9.26
N GLY A 35 -3.24 -7.18 -7.97
CA GLY A 35 -2.57 -7.99 -6.95
C GLY A 35 -1.10 -7.67 -6.74
N TYR A 36 -0.59 -6.58 -7.30
CA TYR A 36 0.79 -6.16 -7.06
C TYR A 36 1.01 -5.73 -5.63
N LEU A 37 -0.01 -5.10 -5.04
CA LEU A 37 -0.01 -4.74 -3.63
C LEU A 37 -1.06 -5.60 -2.94
N SER A 38 -0.62 -6.48 -2.06
CA SER A 38 -1.51 -7.41 -1.36
C SER A 38 -2.48 -6.66 -0.45
N SER A 39 -3.72 -7.08 -0.44
CA SER A 39 -4.76 -6.42 0.33
C SER A 39 -5.88 -7.40 0.66
N PHE A 40 -6.76 -6.96 1.53
CA PHE A 40 -8.02 -7.66 1.79
C PHE A 40 -9.14 -6.62 1.80
N THR A 41 -10.38 -7.08 1.78
CA THR A 41 -11.51 -6.17 1.75
C THR A 41 -12.41 -6.40 2.96
N ILE A 42 -12.93 -5.30 3.48
CA ILE A 42 -13.98 -5.33 4.50
C ILE A 42 -15.11 -4.46 3.97
N LYS A 43 -16.29 -5.05 3.79
CA LYS A 43 -17.45 -4.34 3.26
C LYS A 43 -17.15 -3.59 1.95
N GLY A 44 -16.39 -4.24 1.07
CA GLY A 44 -16.04 -3.68 -0.24
C GLY A 44 -14.95 -2.63 -0.22
N ARG A 45 -14.33 -2.37 0.92
CA ARG A 45 -13.26 -1.38 1.03
C ARG A 45 -11.93 -2.08 1.21
N TYR A 46 -10.92 -1.63 0.47
CA TYR A 46 -9.57 -2.18 0.55
C TYR A 46 -8.93 -1.85 1.88
N LYS A 47 -8.28 -2.85 2.45
CA LYS A 47 -7.43 -2.71 3.64
C LYS A 47 -6.07 -3.30 3.32
N ILE A 48 -5.02 -2.58 3.67
CA ILE A 48 -3.65 -2.98 3.38
C ILE A 48 -2.89 -3.07 4.70
N THR A 49 -2.18 -4.19 4.92
CA THR A 49 -1.36 -4.31 6.12
C THR A 49 -0.03 -3.59 5.92
N ARG A 50 0.57 -3.18 7.05
CA ARG A 50 1.90 -2.58 7.03
C ARG A 50 2.90 -3.51 6.34
N GLU A 51 2.83 -4.80 6.65
CA GLU A 51 3.72 -5.80 6.07
C GLU A 51 3.58 -5.90 4.56
N ALA A 52 2.35 -5.88 4.07
CA ALA A 52 2.10 -5.92 2.63
C ALA A 52 2.68 -4.69 1.92
N LEU A 53 2.53 -3.52 2.54
CA LEU A 53 3.07 -2.28 1.99
C LEU A 53 4.59 -2.31 1.95
N MET A 54 5.23 -2.75 3.03
CA MET A 54 6.68 -2.82 3.10
C MET A 54 7.24 -3.83 2.12
N ASP A 55 6.58 -4.99 1.97
CA ASP A 55 6.97 -6.01 1.00
C ASP A 55 6.90 -5.46 -0.43
N PHE A 56 5.84 -4.73 -0.75
CA PHE A 56 5.69 -4.11 -2.06
C PHE A 56 6.83 -3.12 -2.33
N ILE A 57 7.15 -2.28 -1.36
CA ILE A 57 8.22 -1.29 -1.50
C ILE A 57 9.57 -1.99 -1.73
N GLU A 58 9.88 -3.01 -0.96
CA GLU A 58 11.13 -3.76 -1.11
C GLU A 58 11.26 -4.36 -2.51
N LYS A 59 10.21 -5.01 -2.99
CA LYS A 59 10.23 -5.61 -4.33
C LYS A 59 10.38 -4.56 -5.41
N SER A 60 9.74 -3.40 -5.24
CA SER A 60 9.82 -2.32 -6.21
C SER A 60 11.24 -1.76 -6.32
N VAL A 61 11.95 -1.69 -5.20
CA VAL A 61 13.35 -1.22 -5.20
C VAL A 61 14.24 -2.17 -5.98
N TYR A 62 13.99 -3.48 -5.87
CA TYR A 62 14.79 -4.48 -6.58
C TYR A 62 14.58 -4.47 -8.08
N TYR A 63 13.39 -4.12 -8.54
CA TYR A 63 13.01 -4.22 -9.96
C TYR A 63 12.90 -2.89 -10.67
N SER A 64 13.17 -1.81 -10.00
CA SER A 64 13.09 -0.47 -10.61
C SER A 64 14.38 -0.07 -11.33
#